data_dd0fd4d33ad36ba1935b101c24b75072
#
_entry.id   dd0fd4d33ad36ba1935b101c24b75072
#
_cell.length_a   1.000
_cell.length_b   1.000
_cell.length_c   1.000
_cell.angle_alpha   90.00
_cell.angle_beta   90.00
_cell.angle_gamma   90.00
#
_symmetry.space_group_name_H-M   'P 1'
#
loop_
_entity.id
_entity.type
_entity.pdbx_description
1 polymer ?
#
loop_
_entity_poly.entity_id
_entity_poly.type
_entity_poly.pdbx_seq_one_letter_code
_entity_poly.pdbx_strand_id
1 'polypeptide(L)'
;TIYHINGNILTGDFKSLGYGVVIWKMDGMGTISLEEVKINTIISTKEFEIKMKNEHIYFGSFGASKTKRTTYIVAGDKKVLVNIDDIIEAYPIKKNFWSRTSGNFSLGFNYSKGSDIATLAFSGNLDYRKEKGFYSLNWDDNNTYQGDTLNSSYTNFNLTWQRLLNNGFSAQAIIGGSQNTELGTKLRWELDLMGVKDISYNSWNRLYVGTGLSVTREKSYGNDGRQDDIAGIFQLVWRVYKYTSPKIWVDTNITYLPYFTDGGRYRT
;
A
#
# COMPACT_ATOMS: atom_id res chain seq x y z
N THR A 1 4.37 17.83 -18.90
CA THR A 1 5.67 18.56 -18.82
C THR A 1 6.02 18.84 -17.38
N ILE A 2 7.29 18.63 -17.01
CA ILE A 2 7.87 19.05 -15.73
C ILE A 2 8.98 20.08 -15.99
N TYR A 3 8.98 21.15 -15.23
CA TYR A 3 10.08 22.12 -15.16
C TYR A 3 10.94 21.82 -13.93
N HIS A 4 12.18 21.46 -14.15
CA HIS A 4 13.15 21.15 -13.10
C HIS A 4 13.84 22.42 -12.59
N ILE A 5 14.31 22.44 -11.34
CA ILE A 5 14.97 23.61 -10.72
C ILE A 5 16.25 24.05 -11.44
N ASN A 6 16.92 23.15 -12.17
CA ASN A 6 18.11 23.46 -12.98
C ASN A 6 17.79 24.06 -14.36
N GLY A 7 16.50 24.32 -14.65
CA GLY A 7 16.04 24.87 -15.92
C GLY A 7 15.69 23.83 -17.00
N ASN A 8 15.94 22.54 -16.77
CA ASN A 8 15.57 21.50 -17.71
C ASN A 8 14.05 21.34 -17.79
N ILE A 9 13.58 21.06 -18.99
CA ILE A 9 12.16 20.78 -19.29
C ILE A 9 12.06 19.29 -19.67
N LEU A 10 11.27 18.55 -18.92
CA LEU A 10 11.04 17.13 -19.16
C LEU A 10 9.67 16.92 -19.80
N THR A 11 9.66 16.33 -20.99
CA THR A 11 8.44 15.98 -21.73
C THR A 11 8.10 14.51 -21.50
N GLY A 12 6.82 14.20 -21.34
CA GLY A 12 6.33 12.84 -21.10
C GLY A 12 5.07 12.81 -20.25
N ASP A 13 4.86 11.70 -19.58
CA ASP A 13 3.67 11.39 -18.79
C ASP A 13 3.97 11.39 -17.29
N PHE A 14 3.19 12.18 -16.53
CA PHE A 14 3.13 12.07 -15.07
C PHE A 14 2.41 10.77 -14.67
N LYS A 15 3.09 9.91 -13.92
CA LYS A 15 2.53 8.63 -13.47
C LYS A 15 2.02 8.68 -12.05
N SER A 16 2.79 9.24 -11.12
CA SER A 16 2.39 9.43 -9.73
C SER A 16 3.36 10.36 -9.02
N LEU A 17 2.90 10.93 -7.92
CA LEU A 17 3.71 11.51 -6.86
C LEU A 17 3.40 10.76 -5.57
N GLY A 18 4.39 10.39 -4.82
CA GLY A 18 4.24 9.81 -3.50
C GLY A 18 5.60 9.67 -2.83
N TYR A 19 5.62 9.77 -1.51
CA TYR A 19 6.86 9.67 -0.73
C TYR A 19 7.98 10.62 -1.16
N GLY A 20 7.62 11.83 -1.64
CA GLY A 20 8.58 12.82 -2.12
C GLY A 20 9.21 12.51 -3.48
N VAL A 21 8.66 11.56 -4.23
CA VAL A 21 9.16 11.14 -5.55
C VAL A 21 8.06 11.21 -6.58
N VAL A 22 8.37 11.85 -7.69
CA VAL A 22 7.54 11.84 -8.90
C VAL A 22 8.02 10.70 -9.81
N ILE A 23 7.11 9.83 -10.17
CA ILE A 23 7.32 8.83 -11.22
C ILE A 23 6.89 9.44 -12.55
N TRP A 24 7.84 9.57 -13.45
CA TRP A 24 7.69 10.22 -14.74
C TRP A 24 8.08 9.29 -15.88
N LYS A 25 7.21 9.08 -16.83
CA LYS A 25 7.53 8.33 -18.06
C LYS A 25 7.95 9.32 -19.13
N MET A 26 9.24 9.39 -19.43
CA MET A 26 9.79 10.21 -20.51
C MET A 26 9.51 9.59 -21.87
N ASP A 27 9.23 10.45 -22.84
CA ASP A 27 9.08 10.00 -24.21
C ASP A 27 10.45 9.50 -24.76
N GLY A 28 10.48 8.25 -25.22
CA GLY A 28 11.68 7.61 -25.75
C GLY A 28 12.74 7.16 -24.75
N MET A 29 12.60 7.46 -23.44
CA MET A 29 13.62 7.17 -22.41
C MET A 29 13.14 6.28 -21.26
N GLY A 30 11.88 5.83 -21.30
CA GLY A 30 11.31 4.99 -20.26
C GLY A 30 10.84 5.76 -19.01
N THR A 31 10.80 5.08 -17.87
CA THR A 31 10.28 5.65 -16.63
C THR A 31 11.43 6.02 -15.70
N ILE A 32 11.41 7.25 -15.20
CA ILE A 32 12.39 7.80 -14.26
C ILE A 32 11.72 8.25 -12.97
N SER A 33 12.51 8.32 -11.89
CA SER A 33 12.11 8.84 -10.59
C SER A 33 12.77 10.20 -10.38
N LEU A 34 11.96 11.20 -10.08
CA LEU A 34 12.42 12.57 -9.82
C LEU A 34 12.11 12.95 -8.39
N GLU A 35 13.07 13.46 -7.66
CA GLU A 35 12.84 14.02 -6.33
C GLU A 35 11.92 15.25 -6.44
N GLU A 36 10.83 15.25 -5.69
CA GLU A 36 9.83 16.33 -5.70
C GLU A 36 10.46 17.70 -5.40
N VAL A 37 11.42 17.75 -4.48
CA VAL A 37 12.16 18.98 -4.13
C VAL A 37 12.91 19.62 -5.29
N LYS A 38 13.16 18.89 -6.37
CA LYS A 38 13.85 19.37 -7.59
C LYS A 38 12.89 19.83 -8.68
N ILE A 39 11.58 19.91 -8.42
CA ILE A 39 10.56 20.26 -9.41
C ILE A 39 10.08 21.69 -9.15
N ASN A 40 10.11 22.54 -10.17
CA ASN A 40 9.58 23.90 -10.11
C ASN A 40 8.08 23.97 -10.37
N THR A 41 7.61 23.26 -11.39
CA THR A 41 6.18 23.16 -11.69
C THR A 41 5.87 21.90 -12.49
N ILE A 42 4.64 21.43 -12.36
CA ILE A 42 4.10 20.28 -13.07
C ILE A 42 2.94 20.75 -13.95
N ILE A 43 2.90 20.28 -15.19
CA ILE A 43 1.79 20.53 -16.11
C ILE A 43 1.33 19.19 -16.67
N SER A 44 0.06 18.88 -16.51
CA SER A 44 -0.56 17.68 -17.07
C SER A 44 -2.05 17.92 -17.33
N THR A 45 -2.53 17.52 -18.48
CA THR A 45 -3.95 17.57 -18.83
C THR A 45 -4.75 16.37 -18.33
N LYS A 46 -4.08 15.36 -17.80
CA LYS A 46 -4.73 14.20 -17.16
C LYS A 46 -5.26 14.62 -15.80
N GLU A 47 -6.34 14.00 -15.40
CA GLU A 47 -6.93 14.19 -14.07
C GLU A 47 -6.27 13.29 -13.03
N PHE A 48 -6.07 13.84 -11.85
CA PHE A 48 -5.43 13.18 -10.70
C PHE A 48 -6.27 13.36 -9.44
N GLU A 49 -6.23 12.36 -8.58
CA GLU A 49 -6.54 12.50 -7.17
C GLU A 49 -5.28 13.04 -6.49
N ILE A 50 -5.36 14.24 -5.93
CA ILE A 50 -4.24 14.99 -5.37
C ILE A 50 -4.51 15.19 -3.88
N LYS A 51 -3.72 14.56 -3.02
CA LYS A 51 -3.80 14.71 -1.57
C LYS A 51 -2.80 15.76 -1.09
N MET A 52 -3.31 16.73 -0.34
CA MET A 52 -2.52 17.83 0.20
C MET A 52 -2.15 17.57 1.67
N LYS A 53 -1.13 18.27 2.16
CA LYS A 53 -0.64 18.24 3.54
C LYS A 53 -1.70 18.64 4.59
N ASN A 54 -2.61 19.51 4.20
CA ASN A 54 -3.77 19.92 5.00
C ASN A 54 -4.94 18.94 4.93
N GLU A 55 -4.69 17.70 4.44
CA GLU A 55 -5.65 16.60 4.30
C GLU A 55 -6.74 16.82 3.24
N HIS A 56 -6.74 17.95 2.52
CA HIS A 56 -7.65 18.18 1.41
C HIS A 56 -7.30 17.28 0.23
N ILE A 57 -8.32 16.76 -0.42
CA ILE A 57 -8.19 15.95 -1.63
C ILE A 57 -8.84 16.72 -2.78
N TYR A 58 -8.06 17.01 -3.80
CA TYR A 58 -8.53 17.61 -5.04
C TYR A 58 -8.59 16.56 -6.15
N PHE A 59 -9.57 16.74 -7.03
CA PHE A 59 -9.70 15.95 -8.26
C PHE A 59 -9.55 16.90 -9.42
N GLY A 60 -8.45 16.82 -10.17
CA GLY A 60 -8.19 17.76 -11.26
C GLY A 60 -6.84 17.54 -11.94
N SER A 61 -6.53 18.41 -12.87
CA SER A 61 -5.28 18.40 -13.63
C SER A 61 -4.28 19.41 -13.08
N PHE A 62 -3.01 19.29 -13.52
CA PHE A 62 -1.96 20.23 -13.15
C PHE A 62 -1.80 21.32 -14.22
N GLY A 63 -1.97 22.59 -13.84
CA GLY A 63 -1.82 23.76 -14.70
C GLY A 63 -0.51 24.50 -14.51
N ALA A 64 -0.08 25.23 -15.52
CA ALA A 64 1.14 26.02 -15.50
C ALA A 64 1.07 27.13 -14.44
N SER A 65 2.13 27.28 -13.65
CA SER A 65 2.36 28.44 -12.78
C SER A 65 3.66 29.15 -13.17
N LYS A 66 3.67 30.49 -13.01
CA LYS A 66 4.87 31.33 -13.21
C LYS A 66 5.74 31.40 -11.94
N THR A 67 5.16 31.10 -10.79
CA THR A 67 5.87 31.12 -9.51
C THR A 67 6.65 29.82 -9.31
N LYS A 68 7.89 29.91 -8.86
CA LYS A 68 8.71 28.74 -8.57
C LYS A 68 8.07 27.89 -7.47
N ARG A 69 8.25 26.57 -7.55
CA ARG A 69 7.74 25.58 -6.59
C ARG A 69 6.21 25.57 -6.45
N THR A 70 5.47 26.05 -7.47
CA THR A 70 4.01 26.06 -7.46
C THR A 70 3.43 25.45 -8.73
N THR A 71 2.21 24.99 -8.64
CA THR A 71 1.38 24.56 -9.78
C THR A 71 -0.08 24.92 -9.51
N TYR A 72 -0.89 25.03 -10.56
CA TYR A 72 -2.33 25.14 -10.39
C TYR A 72 -2.96 23.74 -10.37
N ILE A 73 -3.86 23.50 -9.43
CA ILE A 73 -4.81 22.39 -9.53
C ILE A 73 -6.05 22.94 -10.24
N VAL A 74 -6.38 22.37 -11.40
CA VAL A 74 -7.52 22.75 -12.23
C VAL A 74 -8.61 21.68 -12.05
N ALA A 75 -9.67 22.03 -11.32
CA ALA A 75 -10.80 21.18 -11.02
C ALA A 75 -12.09 21.77 -11.61
N GLY A 76 -12.44 21.38 -12.83
CA GLY A 76 -13.49 22.04 -13.59
C GLY A 76 -13.13 23.51 -13.84
N ASP A 77 -14.03 24.43 -13.46
CA ASP A 77 -13.82 25.88 -13.62
C ASP A 77 -12.95 26.51 -12.51
N LYS A 78 -12.61 25.75 -11.48
CA LYS A 78 -11.82 26.24 -10.36
C LYS A 78 -10.34 26.01 -10.59
N LYS A 79 -9.53 27.05 -10.33
CA LYS A 79 -8.07 26.98 -10.34
C LYS A 79 -7.55 27.36 -8.95
N VAL A 80 -6.82 26.45 -8.32
CA VAL A 80 -6.23 26.66 -7.00
C VAL A 80 -4.72 26.62 -7.14
N LEU A 81 -4.03 27.70 -6.76
CA LEU A 81 -2.58 27.73 -6.72
C LEU A 81 -2.11 26.99 -5.46
N VAL A 82 -1.22 26.02 -5.63
CA VAL A 82 -0.67 25.23 -4.53
C VAL A 82 0.85 25.16 -4.61
N ASN A 83 1.52 25.05 -3.47
CA ASN A 83 2.93 24.73 -3.43
C ASN A 83 3.11 23.24 -3.74
N ILE A 84 4.14 22.88 -4.48
CA ILE A 84 4.48 21.48 -4.77
C ILE A 84 4.82 20.75 -3.47
N ASP A 85 5.50 21.42 -2.53
CA ASP A 85 5.84 20.87 -1.21
C ASP A 85 4.64 20.48 -0.35
N ASP A 86 3.45 21.02 -0.67
CA ASP A 86 2.21 20.70 0.03
C ASP A 86 1.44 19.52 -0.60
N ILE A 87 1.88 19.03 -1.76
CA ILE A 87 1.30 17.86 -2.42
C ILE A 87 1.98 16.60 -1.85
N ILE A 88 1.25 15.79 -1.12
CA ILE A 88 1.79 14.54 -0.55
C ILE A 88 1.71 13.40 -1.55
N GLU A 89 0.56 13.28 -2.20
CA GLU A 89 0.28 12.22 -3.18
C GLU A 89 -0.49 12.78 -4.36
N ALA A 90 -0.18 12.28 -5.55
CA ALA A 90 -0.98 12.49 -6.73
C ALA A 90 -1.00 11.20 -7.57
N TYR A 91 -2.19 10.68 -7.82
CA TYR A 91 -2.41 9.48 -8.63
C TYR A 91 -3.37 9.76 -9.77
N PRO A 92 -3.10 9.29 -11.00
CA PRO A 92 -3.97 9.53 -12.12
C PRO A 92 -5.34 8.87 -11.91
N ILE A 93 -6.41 9.64 -12.16
CA ILE A 93 -7.77 9.13 -12.21
C ILE A 93 -7.92 8.39 -13.53
N LYS A 94 -8.02 7.09 -13.45
CA LYS A 94 -8.19 6.24 -14.61
C LYS A 94 -9.66 5.89 -14.77
N LYS A 95 -10.19 5.92 -16.01
CA LYS A 95 -11.63 5.77 -16.27
C LYS A 95 -12.09 4.31 -16.23
N ASN A 96 -11.22 3.35 -16.62
CA ASN A 96 -11.59 1.95 -16.80
C ASN A 96 -11.11 1.08 -15.64
N PHE A 97 -11.84 0.02 -15.31
CA PHE A 97 -11.48 -0.97 -14.29
C PHE A 97 -10.05 -1.47 -14.46
N TRP A 98 -9.69 -1.99 -15.62
CA TRP A 98 -8.35 -2.53 -15.90
C TRP A 98 -7.23 -1.50 -15.73
N SER A 99 -7.49 -0.27 -16.11
CA SER A 99 -6.49 0.80 -15.93
C SER A 99 -6.30 1.21 -14.47
N ARG A 100 -7.32 0.98 -13.60
CA ARG A 100 -7.27 1.23 -12.15
C ARG A 100 -6.64 0.07 -11.38
N THR A 101 -6.44 -1.05 -12.06
CA THR A 101 -5.85 -2.26 -11.48
C THR A 101 -4.37 -2.30 -11.78
N SER A 102 -3.58 -2.71 -10.81
CA SER A 102 -2.15 -2.99 -10.93
C SER A 102 -1.81 -4.21 -10.08
N GLY A 103 -0.81 -4.95 -10.45
CA GLY A 103 -0.40 -6.11 -9.68
C GLY A 103 0.74 -6.84 -10.34
N ASN A 104 1.24 -7.82 -9.62
CA ASN A 104 2.21 -8.78 -10.10
C ASN A 104 1.88 -10.17 -9.57
N PHE A 105 2.42 -11.16 -10.21
CA PHE A 105 2.45 -12.54 -9.71
C PHE A 105 3.81 -13.16 -10.01
N SER A 106 4.19 -14.08 -9.17
CA SER A 106 5.44 -14.81 -9.25
C SER A 106 5.16 -16.30 -9.08
N LEU A 107 5.79 -17.11 -9.90
CA LEU A 107 5.77 -18.57 -9.79
C LEU A 107 7.23 -19.01 -9.68
N GLY A 108 7.55 -19.75 -8.62
CA GLY A 108 8.87 -20.32 -8.37
C GLY A 108 8.80 -21.85 -8.28
N PHE A 109 9.75 -22.51 -8.87
CA PHE A 109 9.96 -23.95 -8.71
C PHE A 109 11.43 -24.21 -8.47
N ASN A 110 11.71 -25.01 -7.44
CA ASN A 110 13.05 -25.47 -7.12
C ASN A 110 13.02 -26.97 -6.84
N TYR A 111 13.98 -27.72 -7.40
CA TYR A 111 14.15 -29.14 -7.14
C TYR A 111 15.59 -29.48 -6.83
N SER A 112 15.80 -30.15 -5.69
CA SER A 112 17.10 -30.65 -5.25
C SER A 112 17.14 -32.18 -5.31
N LYS A 113 17.80 -32.72 -6.31
CA LYS A 113 17.91 -34.17 -6.52
C LYS A 113 18.62 -34.89 -5.37
N GLY A 114 19.59 -34.23 -4.71
CA GLY A 114 20.38 -34.87 -3.63
C GLY A 114 19.57 -35.13 -2.37
N SER A 115 18.56 -34.32 -2.11
CA SER A 115 17.66 -34.44 -0.94
C SER A 115 16.25 -34.89 -1.33
N ASP A 116 15.98 -35.04 -2.62
CA ASP A 116 14.65 -35.31 -3.19
C ASP A 116 13.58 -34.33 -2.71
N ILE A 117 13.97 -33.04 -2.63
CA ILE A 117 13.09 -31.97 -2.18
C ILE A 117 12.68 -31.11 -3.38
N ALA A 118 11.37 -30.95 -3.56
CA ALA A 118 10.78 -30.01 -4.49
C ALA A 118 10.03 -28.91 -3.73
N THR A 119 10.24 -27.66 -4.11
CA THR A 119 9.51 -26.51 -3.58
C THR A 119 8.77 -25.81 -4.71
N LEU A 120 7.46 -25.59 -4.52
CA LEU A 120 6.61 -24.82 -5.40
C LEU A 120 6.14 -23.57 -4.63
N ALA A 121 6.42 -22.40 -5.16
CA ALA A 121 6.01 -21.11 -4.60
C ALA A 121 5.15 -20.36 -5.61
N PHE A 122 4.01 -19.83 -5.16
CA PHE A 122 3.14 -18.96 -5.96
C PHE A 122 2.73 -17.77 -5.13
N SER A 123 3.07 -16.57 -5.56
CA SER A 123 2.76 -15.35 -4.83
C SER A 123 2.34 -14.23 -5.77
N GLY A 124 1.67 -13.23 -5.23
CA GLY A 124 1.32 -12.04 -5.98
C GLY A 124 0.50 -11.05 -5.19
N ASN A 125 0.28 -9.92 -5.85
CA ASN A 125 -0.63 -8.91 -5.37
C ASN A 125 -1.46 -8.34 -6.51
N LEU A 126 -2.66 -7.88 -6.17
CA LEU A 126 -3.58 -7.18 -7.07
C LEU A 126 -4.15 -5.98 -6.32
N ASP A 127 -3.88 -4.79 -6.82
CA ASP A 127 -4.34 -3.54 -6.26
C ASP A 127 -5.34 -2.89 -7.20
N TYR A 128 -6.47 -2.46 -6.66
CA TYR A 128 -7.48 -1.69 -7.37
C TYR A 128 -7.75 -0.38 -6.63
N ARG A 129 -7.54 0.75 -7.31
CA ARG A 129 -7.74 2.08 -6.76
C ARG A 129 -8.93 2.78 -7.41
N LYS A 130 -9.85 3.23 -6.56
CA LYS A 130 -10.98 4.09 -6.92
C LYS A 130 -10.86 5.39 -6.12
N GLU A 131 -11.59 6.44 -6.53
CA GLU A 131 -11.71 7.68 -5.75
C GLU A 131 -12.08 7.35 -4.30
N LYS A 132 -11.26 7.86 -3.34
CA LYS A 132 -11.43 7.62 -1.91
C LYS A 132 -11.48 6.14 -1.48
N GLY A 133 -11.15 5.19 -2.37
CA GLY A 133 -11.20 3.77 -2.07
C GLY A 133 -10.01 3.01 -2.63
N PHE A 134 -9.50 2.06 -1.85
CA PHE A 134 -8.41 1.19 -2.21
C PHE A 134 -8.76 -0.25 -1.83
N TYR A 135 -8.45 -1.18 -2.74
CA TYR A 135 -8.58 -2.61 -2.53
C TYR A 135 -7.25 -3.26 -2.86
N SER A 136 -6.79 -4.13 -2.01
CA SER A 136 -5.56 -4.88 -2.22
C SER A 136 -5.79 -6.34 -1.88
N LEU A 137 -5.48 -7.22 -2.81
CA LEU A 137 -5.43 -8.66 -2.61
C LEU A 137 -3.98 -9.09 -2.66
N ASN A 138 -3.52 -9.72 -1.60
CA ASN A 138 -2.19 -10.33 -1.52
C ASN A 138 -2.36 -11.82 -1.26
N TRP A 139 -1.54 -12.63 -1.91
CA TRP A 139 -1.50 -14.07 -1.66
C TRP A 139 -0.06 -14.56 -1.73
N ASP A 140 0.20 -15.55 -0.93
CA ASP A 140 1.48 -16.26 -0.86
C ASP A 140 1.21 -17.73 -0.57
N ASP A 141 1.74 -18.61 -1.41
CA ASP A 141 1.61 -20.05 -1.28
C ASP A 141 2.98 -20.69 -1.49
N ASN A 142 3.40 -21.53 -0.56
CA ASN A 142 4.69 -22.22 -0.59
C ASN A 142 4.51 -23.66 -0.12
N ASN A 143 4.75 -24.62 -1.00
CA ASN A 143 4.59 -26.02 -0.76
C ASN A 143 5.91 -26.75 -0.96
N THR A 144 6.37 -27.48 0.06
CA THR A 144 7.59 -28.27 0.01
C THR A 144 7.24 -29.74 0.05
N TYR A 145 7.72 -30.49 -0.93
CA TYR A 145 7.56 -31.93 -1.08
C TYR A 145 8.91 -32.60 -0.85
N GLN A 146 8.89 -33.76 -0.18
CA GLN A 146 10.04 -34.66 -0.07
C GLN A 146 9.63 -36.01 -0.63
N GLY A 147 10.24 -36.39 -1.76
CA GLY A 147 9.68 -37.46 -2.59
C GLY A 147 8.25 -37.13 -3.01
N ASP A 148 7.35 -38.11 -2.88
CA ASP A 148 5.92 -37.94 -3.23
C ASP A 148 5.06 -37.38 -2.05
N THR A 149 5.69 -36.95 -0.94
CA THR A 149 4.97 -36.54 0.26
C THR A 149 5.06 -35.02 0.44
N LEU A 150 3.90 -34.37 0.66
CA LEU A 150 3.85 -32.95 1.09
C LEU A 150 4.42 -32.84 2.49
N ASN A 151 5.60 -32.22 2.61
CA ASN A 151 6.32 -32.10 3.87
C ASN A 151 5.90 -30.84 4.64
N SER A 152 5.80 -29.69 3.95
CA SER A 152 5.26 -28.47 4.55
C SER A 152 4.44 -27.70 3.55
N SER A 153 3.43 -26.99 4.05
CA SER A 153 2.56 -26.11 3.30
C SER A 153 2.32 -24.83 4.08
N TYR A 154 2.56 -23.72 3.42
CA TYR A 154 2.22 -22.39 3.89
C TYR A 154 1.38 -21.70 2.84
N THR A 155 0.19 -21.30 3.20
CA THR A 155 -0.70 -20.49 2.34
C THR A 155 -1.20 -19.32 3.15
N ASN A 156 -1.14 -18.13 2.56
CA ASN A 156 -1.68 -16.91 3.15
C ASN A 156 -2.38 -16.09 2.08
N PHE A 157 -3.55 -15.55 2.38
CA PHE A 157 -4.17 -14.53 1.55
C PHE A 157 -4.78 -13.44 2.41
N ASN A 158 -4.74 -12.19 1.92
CA ASN A 158 -5.32 -11.04 2.57
C ASN A 158 -6.01 -10.15 1.55
N LEU A 159 -7.30 -9.90 1.75
CA LEU A 159 -8.07 -8.91 1.03
C LEU A 159 -8.28 -7.70 1.92
N THR A 160 -7.67 -6.58 1.57
CA THR A 160 -7.80 -5.32 2.27
C THR A 160 -8.73 -4.39 1.49
N TRP A 161 -9.69 -3.82 2.16
CA TRP A 161 -10.46 -2.67 1.72
C TRP A 161 -10.16 -1.48 2.60
N GLN A 162 -9.91 -0.32 1.98
CA GLN A 162 -9.73 0.94 2.69
C GLN A 162 -10.56 2.03 2.03
N ARG A 163 -11.22 2.86 2.82
CA ARG A 163 -11.93 4.04 2.38
C ARG A 163 -11.40 5.27 3.11
N LEU A 164 -10.92 6.24 2.34
CA LEU A 164 -10.50 7.54 2.85
C LEU A 164 -11.73 8.35 3.26
N LEU A 165 -11.68 8.89 4.45
CA LEU A 165 -12.65 9.82 5.02
C LEU A 165 -12.03 11.22 5.05
N ASN A 166 -12.74 12.19 5.64
CA ASN A 166 -12.21 13.54 5.80
C ASN A 166 -11.24 13.62 7.00
N ASN A 167 -10.41 14.65 7.03
CA ASN A 167 -9.53 14.98 8.16
C ASN A 167 -8.56 13.84 8.52
N GLY A 168 -7.95 13.17 7.51
CA GLY A 168 -6.96 12.11 7.70
C GLY A 168 -7.48 10.83 8.35
N PHE A 169 -8.80 10.68 8.48
CA PHE A 169 -9.40 9.42 8.88
C PHE A 169 -9.58 8.48 7.69
N SER A 170 -9.49 7.20 7.94
CA SER A 170 -9.91 6.15 7.01
C SER A 170 -10.54 4.98 7.75
N ALA A 171 -11.47 4.30 7.09
CA ALA A 171 -12.01 3.03 7.52
C ALA A 171 -11.30 1.92 6.75
N GLN A 172 -10.96 0.83 7.44
CA GLN A 172 -10.28 -0.32 6.86
C GLN A 172 -10.95 -1.62 7.29
N ALA A 173 -11.12 -2.53 6.34
CA ALA A 173 -11.50 -3.91 6.60
C ALA A 173 -10.49 -4.85 5.95
N ILE A 174 -10.08 -5.87 6.67
CA ILE A 174 -9.17 -6.91 6.19
C ILE A 174 -9.84 -8.26 6.39
N ILE A 175 -9.87 -9.07 5.33
CA ILE A 175 -10.26 -10.48 5.39
C ILE A 175 -9.02 -11.28 5.07
N GLY A 176 -8.57 -12.09 6.04
CA GLY A 176 -7.41 -12.96 5.92
C GLY A 176 -7.77 -14.44 5.97
N GLY A 177 -6.99 -15.25 5.28
CA GLY A 177 -7.03 -16.70 5.39
C GLY A 177 -5.61 -17.26 5.37
N SER A 178 -5.32 -18.18 6.26
CA SER A 178 -3.99 -18.79 6.32
C SER A 178 -4.03 -20.27 6.70
N GLN A 179 -3.04 -20.98 6.21
CA GLN A 179 -2.71 -22.35 6.57
C GLN A 179 -1.19 -22.43 6.80
N ASN A 180 -0.77 -23.14 7.84
CA ASN A 180 0.64 -23.35 8.09
C ASN A 180 0.84 -24.69 8.82
N THR A 181 1.36 -25.69 8.11
CA THR A 181 1.56 -27.02 8.66
C THR A 181 2.62 -27.06 9.75
N GLU A 182 3.66 -26.21 9.65
CA GLU A 182 4.75 -26.16 10.64
C GLU A 182 4.30 -25.56 11.97
N LEU A 183 3.37 -24.59 11.92
CA LEU A 183 2.75 -24.01 13.11
C LEU A 183 1.55 -24.82 13.61
N GLY A 184 1.21 -25.92 12.95
CA GLY A 184 0.05 -26.73 13.30
C GLY A 184 -1.29 -26.09 12.94
N THR A 185 -1.32 -25.01 12.20
CA THR A 185 -2.55 -24.33 11.76
C THR A 185 -3.08 -24.98 10.49
N LYS A 186 -4.22 -25.65 10.60
CA LYS A 186 -4.89 -26.29 9.47
C LYS A 186 -5.65 -25.29 8.61
N LEU A 187 -6.34 -24.36 9.26
CA LEU A 187 -7.07 -23.27 8.60
C LEU A 187 -7.37 -22.18 9.62
N ARG A 188 -7.03 -20.94 9.27
CA ARG A 188 -7.34 -19.76 10.04
C ARG A 188 -8.01 -18.73 9.14
N TRP A 189 -9.12 -18.18 9.59
CA TRP A 189 -9.79 -17.03 9.03
C TRP A 189 -9.72 -15.86 10.00
N GLU A 190 -9.51 -14.66 9.47
CA GLU A 190 -9.44 -13.44 10.26
C GLU A 190 -10.25 -12.35 9.54
N LEU A 191 -11.06 -11.63 10.32
CA LEU A 191 -11.77 -10.43 9.86
C LEU A 191 -11.42 -9.29 10.81
N ASP A 192 -10.75 -8.27 10.27
CA ASP A 192 -10.39 -7.06 11.00
C ASP A 192 -11.18 -5.87 10.48
N LEU A 193 -11.72 -5.09 11.39
CA LEU A 193 -12.40 -3.83 11.12
C LEU A 193 -11.75 -2.72 11.92
N MET A 194 -11.21 -1.70 11.26
CA MET A 194 -10.43 -0.65 11.90
C MET A 194 -10.83 0.74 11.43
N GLY A 195 -10.78 1.69 12.38
CA GLY A 195 -10.62 3.11 12.11
C GLY A 195 -9.14 3.48 12.16
N VAL A 196 -8.65 4.21 11.18
CA VAL A 196 -7.25 4.63 11.07
C VAL A 196 -7.19 6.15 11.01
N LYS A 197 -6.24 6.77 11.72
CA LYS A 197 -5.99 8.22 11.72
C LYS A 197 -4.54 8.48 11.36
N ASP A 198 -4.30 9.21 10.26
CA ASP A 198 -3.00 9.80 9.96
C ASP A 198 -2.71 10.91 11.00
N ILE A 199 -1.65 10.75 11.79
CA ILE A 199 -1.17 11.73 12.78
C ILE A 199 -0.24 12.73 12.10
N SER A 200 0.63 12.23 11.24
CA SER A 200 1.54 13.02 10.41
C SER A 200 1.65 12.37 9.04
N TYR A 201 1.48 13.18 8.00
CA TYR A 201 1.67 12.72 6.64
C TYR A 201 2.26 13.84 5.79
N ASN A 202 3.47 13.63 5.32
CA ASN A 202 4.19 14.57 4.45
C ASN A 202 5.11 13.80 3.49
N SER A 203 5.90 14.51 2.69
CA SER A 203 6.77 13.93 1.65
C SER A 203 7.91 13.02 2.17
N TRP A 204 8.21 13.05 3.46
CA TRP A 204 9.32 12.26 4.04
C TRP A 204 8.92 11.38 5.24
N ASN A 205 7.71 11.56 5.76
CA ASN A 205 7.25 10.85 6.97
C ASN A 205 5.74 10.60 6.89
N ARG A 206 5.34 9.40 7.33
CA ARG A 206 3.95 9.07 7.61
C ARG A 206 3.87 8.33 8.94
N LEU A 207 3.10 8.88 9.87
CA LEU A 207 2.75 8.26 11.13
C LEU A 207 1.24 8.14 11.21
N TYR A 208 0.73 6.94 11.44
CA TYR A 208 -0.69 6.74 11.68
C TYR A 208 -0.94 5.74 12.80
N VAL A 209 -2.11 5.83 13.39
CA VAL A 209 -2.62 4.91 14.39
C VAL A 209 -3.92 4.30 13.90
N GLY A 210 -4.13 3.04 14.23
CA GLY A 210 -5.35 2.30 13.94
C GLY A 210 -5.92 1.67 15.20
N THR A 211 -7.23 1.61 15.30
CA THR A 211 -7.92 0.85 16.35
C THR A 211 -9.16 0.18 15.79
N GLY A 212 -9.52 -0.96 16.34
CA GLY A 212 -10.63 -1.75 15.82
C GLY A 212 -10.84 -3.05 16.54
N LEU A 213 -11.52 -3.96 15.85
CA LEU A 213 -11.84 -5.31 16.32
C LEU A 213 -11.37 -6.34 15.30
N SER A 214 -10.88 -7.46 15.82
CA SER A 214 -10.51 -8.66 15.07
C SER A 214 -11.37 -9.82 15.51
N VAL A 215 -11.89 -10.57 14.55
CA VAL A 215 -12.56 -11.85 14.79
C VAL A 215 -11.77 -12.91 14.07
N THR A 216 -11.31 -13.91 14.81
CA THR A 216 -10.48 -15.00 14.28
C THR A 216 -11.17 -16.32 14.51
N ARG A 217 -11.10 -17.20 13.52
CA ARG A 217 -11.54 -18.58 13.58
C ARG A 217 -10.43 -19.50 13.12
N GLU A 218 -10.00 -20.39 13.99
CA GLU A 218 -8.88 -21.29 13.75
C GLU A 218 -9.24 -22.76 13.97
N LYS A 219 -8.70 -23.62 13.10
CA LYS A 219 -8.60 -25.07 13.29
C LYS A 219 -7.14 -25.46 13.26
N SER A 220 -6.71 -26.27 14.23
CA SER A 220 -5.35 -26.78 14.31
C SER A 220 -5.28 -28.23 13.85
N TYR A 221 -4.09 -28.68 13.41
CA TYR A 221 -3.83 -30.10 13.18
C TYR A 221 -3.78 -30.84 14.52
N GLY A 222 -4.35 -32.03 14.56
CA GLY A 222 -4.34 -32.87 15.79
C GLY A 222 -5.35 -32.46 16.87
N ASN A 223 -6.14 -31.40 16.60
CA ASN A 223 -7.24 -30.99 17.48
C ASN A 223 -8.51 -30.79 16.63
N ASP A 224 -9.54 -31.58 16.87
CA ASP A 224 -10.83 -31.42 16.17
C ASP A 224 -11.63 -30.20 16.67
N GLY A 225 -11.15 -29.56 17.74
CA GLY A 225 -11.73 -28.34 18.29
C GLY A 225 -11.50 -27.14 17.37
N ARG A 226 -12.53 -26.33 17.24
CA ARG A 226 -12.48 -25.01 16.60
C ARG A 226 -12.31 -23.95 17.67
N GLN A 227 -11.39 -23.04 17.47
CA GLN A 227 -11.20 -21.88 18.32
C GLN A 227 -11.72 -20.62 17.63
N ASP A 228 -12.63 -19.94 18.29
CA ASP A 228 -13.19 -18.65 17.85
C ASP A 228 -12.74 -17.59 18.87
N ASP A 229 -12.03 -16.56 18.39
CA ASP A 229 -11.49 -15.48 19.24
C ASP A 229 -11.97 -14.12 18.76
N ILE A 230 -12.18 -13.23 19.72
CA ILE A 230 -12.43 -11.81 19.49
C ILE A 230 -11.33 -11.01 20.21
N ALA A 231 -10.70 -10.09 19.50
CA ALA A 231 -9.64 -9.24 20.04
C ALA A 231 -9.88 -7.77 19.68
N GLY A 232 -9.33 -6.88 20.51
CA GLY A 232 -9.12 -5.49 20.10
C GLY A 232 -7.92 -5.41 19.16
N ILE A 233 -7.88 -4.36 18.33
CA ILE A 233 -6.73 -4.02 17.49
C ILE A 233 -6.24 -2.65 17.89
N PHE A 234 -4.94 -2.54 18.18
CA PHE A 234 -4.22 -1.27 18.32
C PHE A 234 -3.00 -1.35 17.43
N GLN A 235 -2.94 -0.47 16.43
CA GLN A 235 -1.87 -0.43 15.45
C GLN A 235 -1.20 0.93 15.46
N LEU A 236 0.13 0.92 15.42
CA LEU A 236 0.96 2.09 15.17
C LEU A 236 1.85 1.77 13.97
N VAL A 237 1.79 2.61 12.94
CA VAL A 237 2.69 2.51 11.80
C VAL A 237 3.43 3.81 11.62
N TRP A 238 4.74 3.70 11.56
CA TRP A 238 5.62 4.82 11.31
C TRP A 238 6.57 4.52 10.16
N ARG A 239 6.49 5.35 9.12
CA ARG A 239 7.32 5.28 7.93
C ARG A 239 8.12 6.55 7.78
N VAL A 240 9.43 6.43 7.63
CA VAL A 240 10.33 7.53 7.32
C VAL A 240 11.04 7.21 6.02
N TYR A 241 11.02 8.16 5.11
CA TYR A 241 11.64 8.00 3.81
C TYR A 241 12.36 9.27 3.39
N LYS A 242 13.61 9.12 2.96
CA LYS A 242 14.45 10.19 2.47
C LYS A 242 15.14 9.70 1.19
N TYR A 243 14.94 10.41 0.10
CA TYR A 243 15.52 10.05 -1.20
C TYR A 243 16.82 10.79 -1.51
N THR A 244 17.09 11.88 -0.79
CA THR A 244 18.39 12.58 -0.84
C THR A 244 19.45 11.81 -0.06
N SER A 245 20.74 12.05 -0.35
CA SER A 245 21.84 11.39 0.35
C SER A 245 21.89 11.78 1.84
N PRO A 246 22.05 10.83 2.78
CA PRO A 246 21.91 9.41 2.60
C PRO A 246 20.46 9.02 2.33
N LYS A 247 20.22 8.04 1.42
CA LYS A 247 18.88 7.50 1.20
C LYS A 247 18.49 6.63 2.39
N ILE A 248 17.33 6.90 2.96
CA ILE A 248 16.82 6.19 4.14
C ILE A 248 15.39 5.76 3.87
N TRP A 249 15.09 4.51 4.19
CA TRP A 249 13.74 3.99 4.27
C TRP A 249 13.61 3.17 5.55
N VAL A 250 12.72 3.59 6.44
CA VAL A 250 12.38 2.86 7.66
C VAL A 250 10.87 2.67 7.67
N ASP A 251 10.44 1.42 7.83
CA ASP A 251 9.03 1.07 7.98
C ASP A 251 8.88 0.29 9.29
N THR A 252 8.12 0.82 10.22
CA THR A 252 7.85 0.23 11.52
C THR A 252 6.36 0.02 11.65
N ASN A 253 5.96 -1.22 11.92
CA ASN A 253 4.57 -1.59 12.20
C ASN A 253 4.51 -2.34 13.53
N ILE A 254 3.74 -1.80 14.46
CA ILE A 254 3.48 -2.43 15.75
C ILE A 254 1.97 -2.64 15.83
N THR A 255 1.55 -3.89 16.01
CA THR A 255 0.15 -4.25 16.20
C THR A 255 0.01 -5.00 17.50
N TYR A 256 -0.91 -4.58 18.35
CA TYR A 256 -1.24 -5.22 19.61
C TYR A 256 -2.70 -5.70 19.58
N LEU A 257 -2.91 -6.97 19.84
CA LEU A 257 -4.22 -7.63 19.82
C LEU A 257 -4.51 -8.27 21.19
N PRO A 258 -5.15 -7.54 22.12
CA PRO A 258 -5.66 -8.13 23.35
C PRO A 258 -6.91 -8.96 23.04
N TYR A 259 -6.90 -10.23 23.46
CA TYR A 259 -8.04 -11.13 23.29
C TYR A 259 -9.08 -10.92 24.39
N PHE A 260 -10.35 -10.80 24.02
CA PHE A 260 -11.46 -10.65 24.96
C PHE A 260 -12.03 -12.02 25.37
N THR A 261 -11.86 -13.03 24.51
CA THR A 261 -12.35 -14.40 24.72
C THR A 261 -11.45 -15.21 25.65
N ASP A 262 -10.20 -14.80 25.81
CA ASP A 262 -9.23 -15.47 26.68
C ASP A 262 -8.45 -14.41 27.47
N GLY A 263 -8.90 -14.14 28.69
CA GLY A 263 -8.36 -13.07 29.54
C GLY A 263 -6.87 -13.25 29.83
N GLY A 264 -6.07 -12.29 29.39
CA GLY A 264 -4.61 -12.28 29.53
C GLY A 264 -3.83 -12.77 28.32
N ARG A 265 -4.48 -13.31 27.30
CA ARG A 265 -3.84 -13.64 26.02
C ARG A 265 -3.73 -12.40 25.13
N TYR A 266 -2.59 -12.22 24.51
CA TYR A 266 -2.36 -11.18 23.51
C TYR A 266 -1.43 -11.67 22.41
N ARG A 267 -1.48 -10.99 21.25
CA ARG A 267 -0.56 -11.18 20.11
C ARG A 267 0.03 -9.82 19.72
N THR A 268 1.31 -9.79 19.40
CA THR A 268 2.05 -8.61 18.95
C THR A 268 2.70 -8.90 17.60
#